data_bf09d0c02419be896fac7757470f17eb
#
_entry.id   bf09d0c02419be896fac7757470f17eb
#
_cell.length_a   1.000
_cell.length_b   1.000
_cell.length_c   1.000
_cell.angle_alpha   90.00
_cell.angle_beta   90.00
_cell.angle_gamma   90.00
#
_symmetry.space_group_name_H-M   'P 1'
#
loop_
_entity.id
_entity.type
_entity.pdbx_description
1 polymer ?
#
loop_
_entity_poly.entity_id
_entity_poly.type
_entity_poly.pdbx_seq_one_letter_code
_entity_poly.pdbx_strand_id
1 'polypeptide(L)'
;MMPVFTKRLELRTDAENDILDLTGEVQQAVEESGLDAGVATVFVPGSTAAITTIEFEPGLARDFPRMLERFAPKDIDYEHQKAWHDDNGRSHVKASLVGPSLSVPFEDGILTLGTWQQIVFVELDIRPRRREIVVQVMGEAETESRS
;
A
#
# COMPACT_ATOMS: atom_id res chain seq x y z
N MET A 1 -10.35 21.47 -16.14
CA MET A 1 -9.24 21.01 -15.34
C MET A 1 -9.66 19.83 -14.48
N MET A 2 -8.86 18.78 -14.44
CA MET A 2 -9.19 17.61 -13.64
C MET A 2 -8.76 17.85 -12.16
N PRO A 3 -9.69 17.80 -11.21
CA PRO A 3 -9.34 17.98 -9.81
C PRO A 3 -8.44 16.86 -9.29
N VAL A 4 -7.57 17.23 -8.36
CA VAL A 4 -6.68 16.30 -7.67
C VAL A 4 -6.80 16.57 -6.17
N PHE A 5 -7.07 15.53 -5.40
CA PHE A 5 -7.15 15.58 -3.96
C PHE A 5 -6.08 14.67 -3.37
N THR A 6 -5.27 15.19 -2.46
CA THR A 6 -4.20 14.43 -1.85
C THR A 6 -4.41 14.35 -0.34
N LYS A 7 -4.34 13.15 0.20
CA LYS A 7 -4.43 12.90 1.63
C LYS A 7 -3.22 12.08 2.07
N ARG A 8 -2.67 12.43 3.23
CA ARG A 8 -1.53 11.71 3.80
C ARG A 8 -1.98 10.99 5.06
N LEU A 9 -1.64 9.70 5.14
CA LEU A 9 -1.95 8.87 6.29
C LEU A 9 -0.66 8.58 7.04
N GLU A 10 -0.68 8.71 8.37
CA GLU A 10 0.45 8.31 9.19
C GLU A 10 0.17 6.95 9.81
N LEU A 11 1.13 6.05 9.68
CA LEU A 11 1.05 4.70 10.23
C LEU A 11 2.25 4.44 11.12
N ARG A 12 2.05 3.59 12.11
CA ARG A 12 3.13 3.05 12.92
C ARG A 12 3.12 1.54 12.80
N THR A 13 4.30 0.97 12.62
CA THR A 13 4.48 -0.47 12.56
C THR A 13 5.34 -0.92 13.74
N ASP A 14 5.11 -2.13 14.18
CA ASP A 14 5.84 -2.69 15.32
C ASP A 14 6.97 -3.60 14.87
N ALA A 15 6.81 -4.28 13.74
CA ALA A 15 7.74 -5.32 13.34
C ALA A 15 7.69 -5.60 11.84
N GLU A 16 8.72 -6.28 11.38
CA GLU A 16 8.77 -6.87 10.04
C GLU A 16 7.53 -7.73 9.82
N ASN A 17 6.95 -7.60 8.61
CA ASN A 17 5.75 -8.34 8.18
C ASN A 17 4.43 -7.87 8.81
N ASP A 18 4.40 -6.72 9.46
CA ASP A 18 3.13 -6.10 9.81
C ASP A 18 2.35 -5.78 8.52
N ILE A 19 1.10 -6.18 8.48
CA ILE A 19 0.20 -5.91 7.35
C ILE A 19 -0.99 -5.13 7.88
N LEU A 20 -1.22 -3.95 7.30
CA LEU A 20 -2.29 -3.05 7.74
C LEU A 20 -3.29 -2.84 6.62
N ASP A 21 -4.57 -3.02 6.91
CA ASP A 21 -5.65 -2.80 5.95
C ASP A 21 -5.91 -1.30 5.80
N LEU A 22 -5.72 -0.77 4.60
CA LEU A 22 -5.92 0.64 4.28
C LEU A 22 -7.21 0.91 3.53
N THR A 23 -8.01 -0.12 3.26
CA THR A 23 -9.18 0.01 2.39
C THR A 23 -10.14 1.11 2.86
N GLY A 24 -10.43 1.15 4.16
CA GLY A 24 -11.34 2.14 4.73
C GLY A 24 -10.83 3.56 4.57
N GLU A 25 -9.54 3.79 4.84
CA GLU A 25 -8.93 5.11 4.73
C GLU A 25 -8.85 5.58 3.28
N VAL A 26 -8.60 4.66 2.33
CA VAL A 26 -8.58 5.02 0.91
C VAL A 26 -9.99 5.35 0.43
N GLN A 27 -10.99 4.55 0.82
CA GLN A 27 -12.39 4.85 0.50
C GLN A 27 -12.81 6.19 1.09
N GLN A 28 -12.39 6.50 2.31
CA GLN A 28 -12.68 7.78 2.93
C GLN A 28 -12.06 8.95 2.14
N ALA A 29 -10.84 8.77 1.64
CA ALA A 29 -10.19 9.78 0.81
C ALA A 29 -10.98 10.03 -0.47
N VAL A 30 -11.52 8.99 -1.10
CA VAL A 30 -12.39 9.13 -2.27
C VAL A 30 -13.63 9.96 -1.92
N GLU A 31 -14.26 9.64 -0.80
CA GLU A 31 -15.46 10.39 -0.34
C GLU A 31 -15.13 11.85 -0.06
N GLU A 32 -14.04 12.12 0.64
CA GLU A 32 -13.59 13.48 0.97
C GLU A 32 -13.24 14.29 -0.28
N SER A 33 -12.81 13.64 -1.35
CA SER A 33 -12.48 14.33 -2.60
C SER A 33 -13.70 14.95 -3.26
N GLY A 34 -14.89 14.44 -2.99
CA GLY A 34 -16.12 14.89 -3.64
C GLY A 34 -16.23 14.48 -5.10
N LEU A 35 -15.31 13.64 -5.60
CA LEU A 35 -15.31 13.19 -6.99
C LEU A 35 -16.18 11.95 -7.16
N ASP A 36 -16.78 11.81 -8.33
CA ASP A 36 -17.71 10.73 -8.61
C ASP A 36 -17.03 9.53 -9.25
N ALA A 37 -16.12 9.76 -10.20
CA ALA A 37 -15.43 8.70 -10.92
C ALA A 37 -13.99 9.11 -11.19
N GLY A 38 -13.07 8.14 -11.17
CA GLY A 38 -11.67 8.40 -11.40
C GLY A 38 -10.78 7.28 -10.90
N VAL A 39 -9.62 7.67 -10.37
CA VAL A 39 -8.58 6.74 -9.90
C VAL A 39 -8.06 7.22 -8.55
N ALA A 40 -7.95 6.29 -7.61
CA ALA A 40 -7.25 6.51 -6.35
C ALA A 40 -5.89 5.80 -6.44
N THR A 41 -4.81 6.55 -6.22
CA THR A 41 -3.46 6.01 -6.19
C THR A 41 -2.97 6.01 -4.75
N VAL A 42 -2.43 4.88 -4.32
CA VAL A 42 -1.89 4.70 -2.96
C VAL A 42 -0.40 4.43 -3.10
N PHE A 43 0.42 5.22 -2.42
CA PHE A 43 1.86 5.16 -2.58
C PHE A 43 2.55 5.27 -1.22
N VAL A 44 3.56 4.43 -0.99
CA VAL A 44 4.40 4.55 0.20
C VAL A 44 5.78 5.12 -0.20
N PRO A 45 6.14 6.33 0.26
CA PRO A 45 7.51 6.81 0.14
C PRO A 45 8.41 5.95 1.03
N GLY A 46 9.44 5.36 0.44
CA GLY A 46 10.36 4.50 1.16
C GLY A 46 10.69 3.25 0.37
N SER A 47 11.79 2.62 0.70
CA SER A 47 12.32 1.48 -0.06
C SER A 47 12.25 0.14 0.68
N THR A 48 11.61 0.10 1.85
CA THR A 48 11.50 -1.11 2.67
C THR A 48 10.06 -1.42 3.07
N ALA A 49 9.09 -0.95 2.29
CA ALA A 49 7.68 -1.21 2.50
C ALA A 49 6.97 -1.36 1.16
N ALA A 50 5.75 -1.83 1.17
CA ALA A 50 5.01 -2.09 -0.06
C ALA A 50 3.52 -1.84 0.11
N ILE A 51 2.84 -1.64 -1.01
CA ILE A 51 1.39 -1.52 -1.11
C ILE A 51 0.92 -2.60 -2.09
N THR A 52 -0.07 -3.39 -1.71
CA THR A 52 -0.66 -4.39 -2.58
C THR A 52 -2.11 -4.64 -2.21
N THR A 53 -2.76 -5.57 -2.90
CA THR A 53 -4.08 -6.05 -2.48
C THR A 53 -3.99 -7.51 -2.10
N ILE A 54 -4.82 -7.90 -1.13
CA ILE A 54 -4.88 -9.27 -0.64
C ILE A 54 -6.27 -9.48 -0.03
N GLU A 55 -6.76 -10.72 -0.02
CA GLU A 55 -7.84 -11.05 0.89
C GLU A 55 -7.25 -11.00 2.30
N PHE A 56 -7.63 -9.97 3.07
CA PHE A 56 -7.01 -9.74 4.37
C PHE A 56 -7.67 -10.61 5.42
N GLU A 57 -7.15 -11.83 5.56
CA GLU A 57 -7.62 -12.80 6.54
C GLU A 57 -6.40 -13.48 7.20
N PRO A 58 -6.58 -14.12 8.38
CA PRO A 58 -5.42 -14.59 9.17
C PRO A 58 -4.50 -15.57 8.46
N GLY A 59 -5.04 -16.45 7.60
CA GLY A 59 -4.22 -17.42 6.87
C GLY A 59 -3.29 -16.73 5.87
N LEU A 60 -3.84 -15.87 5.02
CA LEU A 60 -3.06 -15.15 4.03
C LEU A 60 -2.11 -14.13 4.66
N ALA A 61 -2.49 -13.55 5.80
CA ALA A 61 -1.60 -12.67 6.54
C ALA A 61 -0.33 -13.40 7.01
N ARG A 62 -0.37 -14.70 7.14
CA ARG A 62 0.79 -15.55 7.44
C ARG A 62 1.45 -16.11 6.19
N ASP A 63 0.66 -16.54 5.21
CA ASP A 63 1.18 -17.15 3.99
C ASP A 63 2.00 -16.17 3.16
N PHE A 64 1.55 -14.92 3.06
CA PHE A 64 2.21 -13.94 2.22
C PHE A 64 3.63 -13.62 2.70
N PRO A 65 3.88 -13.29 3.98
CA PRO A 65 5.25 -13.10 4.45
C PRO A 65 6.10 -14.36 4.35
N ARG A 66 5.51 -15.53 4.56
CA ARG A 66 6.23 -16.80 4.48
C ARG A 66 6.74 -17.03 3.06
N MET A 67 5.93 -16.73 2.05
CA MET A 67 6.35 -16.88 0.66
C MET A 67 7.41 -15.85 0.28
N LEU A 68 7.27 -14.62 0.76
CA LEU A 68 8.29 -13.60 0.55
C LEU A 68 9.63 -14.00 1.18
N GLU A 69 9.59 -14.67 2.34
CA GLU A 69 10.79 -15.17 2.99
C GLU A 69 11.51 -16.22 2.14
N ARG A 70 10.77 -17.06 1.44
CA ARG A 70 11.36 -18.02 0.50
C ARG A 70 12.01 -17.32 -0.68
N PHE A 71 11.46 -16.19 -1.10
CA PHE A 71 11.94 -15.45 -2.25
C PHE A 71 13.21 -14.64 -1.91
N ALA A 72 13.23 -14.00 -0.75
CA ALA A 72 14.35 -13.21 -0.28
C ALA A 72 14.66 -13.60 1.18
N PRO A 73 15.36 -14.74 1.39
CA PRO A 73 15.55 -15.30 2.72
C PRO A 73 16.43 -14.44 3.61
N LYS A 74 16.19 -14.53 4.92
CA LYS A 74 16.99 -13.90 5.94
C LYS A 74 18.44 -14.42 5.98
N ASP A 75 18.63 -15.70 5.68
CA ASP A 75 19.88 -16.42 5.96
C ASP A 75 20.86 -16.45 4.79
N ILE A 76 20.82 -15.45 3.92
CA ILE A 76 21.81 -15.32 2.84
C ILE A 76 22.53 -13.96 2.94
N ASP A 77 23.67 -13.86 2.28
CA ASP A 77 24.43 -12.63 2.23
C ASP A 77 23.84 -11.67 1.20
N TYR A 78 23.63 -10.43 1.60
CA TYR A 78 23.19 -9.38 0.69
C TYR A 78 24.30 -8.36 0.50
N GLU A 79 24.53 -7.97 -0.74
CA GLU A 79 25.53 -6.94 -1.07
C GLU A 79 25.22 -5.60 -0.37
N HIS A 80 23.95 -5.33 -0.10
CA HIS A 80 23.52 -4.14 0.62
C HIS A 80 24.14 -4.03 2.01
N GLN A 81 24.33 -5.15 2.69
CA GLN A 81 24.97 -5.21 4.02
C GLN A 81 26.39 -4.66 3.99
N LYS A 82 27.11 -4.87 2.89
CA LYS A 82 28.48 -4.37 2.74
C LYS A 82 28.53 -2.84 2.69
N ALA A 83 27.48 -2.22 2.16
CA ALA A 83 27.41 -0.76 2.02
C ALA A 83 26.95 -0.08 3.31
N TRP A 84 25.92 -0.62 3.98
CA TRP A 84 25.23 0.07 5.06
C TRP A 84 25.21 -0.63 6.40
N HIS A 85 25.49 -1.94 6.46
CA HIS A 85 25.56 -2.75 7.69
C HIS A 85 24.27 -2.72 8.53
N ASP A 86 23.10 -2.50 7.89
CA ASP A 86 21.81 -2.40 8.57
C ASP A 86 20.95 -3.66 8.48
N ASP A 87 21.47 -4.71 7.86
CA ASP A 87 20.88 -6.05 7.81
C ASP A 87 19.48 -6.10 7.20
N ASN A 88 19.14 -5.16 6.34
CA ASN A 88 17.81 -5.10 5.73
C ASN A 88 17.82 -5.26 4.20
N GLY A 89 18.85 -5.92 3.65
CA GLY A 89 18.90 -6.19 2.20
C GLY A 89 17.66 -6.91 1.69
N ARG A 90 17.20 -7.90 2.44
CA ARG A 90 15.98 -8.64 2.09
C ARG A 90 14.74 -7.75 2.05
N SER A 91 14.70 -6.74 2.91
CA SER A 91 13.59 -5.79 2.96
C SER A 91 13.47 -5.00 1.67
N HIS A 92 14.59 -4.50 1.17
CA HIS A 92 14.64 -3.76 -0.10
C HIS A 92 14.24 -4.65 -1.29
N VAL A 93 14.72 -5.89 -1.31
CA VAL A 93 14.40 -6.83 -2.39
C VAL A 93 12.90 -7.14 -2.40
N LYS A 94 12.33 -7.44 -1.24
CA LYS A 94 10.89 -7.73 -1.12
C LYS A 94 10.06 -6.51 -1.52
N ALA A 95 10.44 -5.32 -1.06
CA ALA A 95 9.73 -4.10 -1.39
C ALA A 95 9.75 -3.82 -2.90
N SER A 96 10.91 -4.03 -3.54
CA SER A 96 11.05 -3.86 -4.98
C SER A 96 10.19 -4.85 -5.75
N LEU A 97 10.07 -6.09 -5.25
CA LEU A 97 9.27 -7.12 -5.90
C LEU A 97 7.78 -6.81 -5.83
N VAL A 98 7.28 -6.44 -4.64
CA VAL A 98 5.86 -6.18 -4.43
C VAL A 98 5.44 -4.83 -5.00
N GLY A 99 6.27 -3.82 -4.82
CA GLY A 99 6.03 -2.47 -5.34
C GLY A 99 5.51 -1.49 -4.29
N PRO A 100 5.73 -0.19 -4.55
CA PRO A 100 5.40 0.84 -3.57
C PRO A 100 3.99 1.43 -3.75
N SER A 101 3.26 1.05 -4.79
CA SER A 101 1.99 1.71 -5.09
C SER A 101 1.04 0.81 -5.87
N LEU A 102 -0.22 1.22 -5.86
CA LEU A 102 -1.24 0.67 -6.73
C LEU A 102 -2.26 1.75 -7.06
N SER A 103 -3.04 1.51 -8.09
CA SER A 103 -4.14 2.39 -8.49
C SER A 103 -5.41 1.58 -8.56
N VAL A 104 -6.50 2.14 -8.02
CA VAL A 104 -7.82 1.52 -8.03
C VAL A 104 -8.81 2.50 -8.64
N PRO A 105 -9.51 2.10 -9.71
CA PRO A 105 -10.60 2.93 -10.23
C PRO A 105 -11.73 3.05 -9.22
N PHE A 106 -12.47 4.14 -9.29
CA PHE A 106 -13.71 4.28 -8.53
C PHE A 106 -14.81 4.83 -9.43
N GLU A 107 -16.04 4.44 -9.14
CA GLU A 107 -17.25 4.86 -9.84
C GLU A 107 -18.34 5.12 -8.81
N ASP A 108 -19.13 6.16 -9.04
CA ASP A 108 -20.18 6.57 -8.09
C ASP A 108 -19.63 6.79 -6.68
N GLY A 109 -18.40 7.29 -6.59
CA GLY A 109 -17.71 7.53 -5.32
C GLY A 109 -17.24 6.30 -4.59
N ILE A 110 -17.23 5.12 -5.24
CA ILE A 110 -16.92 3.84 -4.58
C ILE A 110 -15.78 3.14 -5.33
N LEU A 111 -14.78 2.72 -4.58
CA LEU A 111 -13.67 1.90 -5.13
C LEU A 111 -14.19 0.60 -5.73
N THR A 112 -13.65 0.24 -6.89
CA THR A 112 -14.10 -0.94 -7.65
C THR A 112 -13.46 -2.24 -7.18
N LEU A 113 -12.99 -2.29 -5.95
CA LEU A 113 -12.37 -3.49 -5.38
C LEU A 113 -13.36 -4.67 -5.37
N GLY A 114 -12.82 -5.87 -5.57
CA GLY A 114 -13.59 -7.09 -5.36
C GLY A 114 -13.91 -7.29 -3.87
N THR A 115 -14.93 -8.11 -3.59
CA THR A 115 -15.38 -8.36 -2.22
C THR A 115 -14.25 -8.86 -1.30
N TRP A 116 -13.38 -9.70 -1.84
CA TRP A 116 -12.27 -10.30 -1.08
C TRP A 116 -10.93 -9.64 -1.37
N GLN A 117 -10.96 -8.37 -1.76
CA GLN A 117 -9.77 -7.64 -2.15
C GLN A 117 -9.62 -6.39 -1.29
N GLN A 118 -8.64 -6.40 -0.39
CA GLN A 118 -8.35 -5.25 0.46
C GLN A 118 -7.02 -4.63 0.06
N ILE A 119 -6.93 -3.31 0.15
CA ILE A 119 -5.68 -2.59 -0.03
C ILE A 119 -4.90 -2.69 1.27
N VAL A 120 -3.68 -3.20 1.21
CA VAL A 120 -2.86 -3.37 2.41
C VAL A 120 -1.50 -2.70 2.26
N PHE A 121 -1.02 -2.21 3.38
CA PHE A 121 0.36 -1.77 3.57
C PHE A 121 1.13 -2.92 4.20
N VAL A 122 2.34 -3.18 3.70
CA VAL A 122 3.19 -4.27 4.20
C VAL A 122 4.50 -3.66 4.68
N GLU A 123 4.82 -3.83 5.98
CA GLU A 123 6.10 -3.43 6.53
C GLU A 123 7.13 -4.51 6.26
N LEU A 124 8.18 -4.17 5.54
CA LEU A 124 9.21 -5.14 5.18
C LEU A 124 10.56 -4.82 5.83
N ASP A 125 10.68 -3.69 6.52
CA ASP A 125 11.88 -3.40 7.29
C ASP A 125 11.95 -4.26 8.55
N ILE A 126 13.14 -4.39 9.09
CA ILE A 126 13.41 -5.28 10.22
C ILE A 126 13.18 -4.61 11.58
N ARG A 127 12.76 -3.35 11.60
CA ARG A 127 12.55 -2.57 12.82
C ARG A 127 11.21 -1.86 12.78
N PRO A 128 10.70 -1.40 13.95
CA PRO A 128 9.52 -0.54 13.99
C PRO A 128 9.75 0.74 13.20
N ARG A 129 8.73 1.19 12.48
CA ARG A 129 8.83 2.38 11.64
C ARG A 129 7.60 3.26 11.81
N ARG A 130 7.83 4.56 11.56
CA ARG A 130 6.75 5.50 11.31
C ARG A 130 6.70 5.68 9.80
N ARG A 131 5.53 5.45 9.19
CA ARG A 131 5.34 5.52 7.75
C ARG A 131 4.30 6.56 7.39
N GLU A 132 4.52 7.22 6.26
CA GLU A 132 3.54 8.09 5.67
C GLU A 132 3.07 7.46 4.36
N ILE A 133 1.75 7.38 4.17
CA ILE A 133 1.15 6.88 2.94
C ILE A 133 0.50 8.06 2.23
N VAL A 134 0.78 8.18 0.93
CA VAL A 134 0.16 9.21 0.10
C VAL A 134 -1.00 8.58 -0.65
N VAL A 135 -2.19 9.14 -0.48
CA VAL A 135 -3.38 8.75 -1.24
C VAL A 135 -3.75 9.93 -2.13
N GLN A 136 -3.73 9.72 -3.43
CA GLN A 136 -4.08 10.77 -4.37
C GLN A 136 -5.27 10.34 -5.22
N VAL A 137 -6.31 11.16 -5.22
CA VAL A 137 -7.56 10.90 -5.92
C VAL A 137 -7.68 11.89 -7.06
N MET A 138 -7.82 11.38 -8.27
CA MET A 138 -8.03 12.18 -9.49
C MET A 138 -9.30 11.72 -10.18
N GLY A 139 -10.06 12.64 -10.70
CA GLY A 139 -11.27 12.24 -11.39
C GLY A 139 -12.19 13.39 -11.73
N GLU A 140 -13.46 13.06 -11.90
CA GLU A 140 -14.49 13.99 -12.29
C GLU A 140 -15.58 14.05 -11.24
N ALA A 141 -16.10 15.24 -11.00
CA ALA A 141 -17.29 15.42 -10.17
C ALA A 141 -18.52 14.98 -10.94
N GLU A 142 -19.57 14.60 -10.21
CA GLU A 142 -20.85 14.31 -10.84
C GLU A 142 -21.35 15.53 -11.62
N THR A 143 -21.87 15.28 -12.83
CA THR A 143 -22.41 16.34 -13.66
C THR A 143 -23.93 16.40 -13.50
N GLU A 144 -24.55 17.59 -13.80
CA GLU A 144 -26.00 17.76 -13.73
C GLU A 144 -26.74 16.80 -14.67
N SER A 145 -26.10 16.36 -15.76
CA SER A 145 -26.67 15.43 -16.71
C SER A 145 -26.86 14.02 -16.16
N ARG A 146 -26.35 13.73 -14.96
CA ARG A 146 -26.47 12.42 -14.32
C ARG A 146 -27.61 12.35 -13.31
N SER A 147 -28.28 13.45 -13.08
CA SER A 147 -29.39 13.51 -12.10
C SER A 147 -30.66 12.81 -12.55
#